data_02b436d305e22e6af51f0687943444db
#
_entry.id   02b436d305e22e6af51f0687943444db
#
_cell.length_a   1.000
_cell.length_b   1.000
_cell.length_c   1.000
_cell.angle_alpha   90.00
_cell.angle_beta   90.00
_cell.angle_gamma   90.00
#
_symmetry.space_group_name_H-M   'P 1'
#
loop_
_entity.id
_entity.type
_entity.pdbx_description
1 polymer ?
#
loop_
_entity_poly.entity_id
_entity_poly.type
_entity_poly.pdbx_seq_one_letter_code
_entity_poly.pdbx_strand_id
1 'polypeptide(L)'
;NHFRSKNKIINKIIGNLFIEVFTKYSEKFGDIEYLAQGTLYPDVIESVSFTGGPSETIKSHHNVGGLPKKMKLKLVEPLRELFKDEVRQLGFELGLPKEFIGRHPFPGPGLAIRCPGEVTSHKIDILRKADSIFIDQIKKYNLYDKIWQAFVVLLPVRSVGVMGDGRTYDF
;
A
#
# COMPACT_ATOMS: atom_id res chain seq x y z
N ASN A 1 -16.41 16.01 -3.02
CA ASN A 1 -16.36 15.74 -1.57
C ASN A 1 -16.68 14.28 -1.16
N HIS A 2 -17.53 13.57 -1.91
CA HIS A 2 -17.94 12.19 -1.57
C HIS A 2 -16.80 11.16 -1.71
N PHE A 3 -15.91 11.32 -2.67
CA PHE A 3 -14.76 10.43 -2.91
C PHE A 3 -13.69 10.53 -1.80
N ARG A 4 -13.42 11.74 -1.30
CA ARG A 4 -12.46 11.96 -0.19
C ARG A 4 -12.96 11.35 1.13
N SER A 5 -14.25 11.41 1.39
CA SER A 5 -14.87 10.83 2.59
C SER A 5 -14.76 9.30 2.63
N LYS A 6 -14.99 8.62 1.49
CA LYS A 6 -14.86 7.16 1.39
C LYS A 6 -13.43 6.68 1.62
N ASN A 7 -12.42 7.36 1.06
CA ASN A 7 -11.02 6.98 1.25
C ASN A 7 -10.56 7.12 2.71
N LYS A 8 -11.05 8.14 3.43
CA LYS A 8 -10.74 8.33 4.86
C LYS A 8 -11.32 7.20 5.73
N ILE A 9 -12.52 6.74 5.40
CA ILE A 9 -13.17 5.60 6.07
C ILE A 9 -12.41 4.30 5.80
N ILE A 10 -12.05 4.03 4.55
CA ILE A 10 -11.30 2.83 4.15
C ILE A 10 -9.94 2.78 4.86
N ASN A 11 -9.18 3.88 4.86
CA ASN A 11 -7.88 3.94 5.53
C ASN A 11 -8.00 3.70 7.04
N LYS A 12 -9.05 4.21 7.68
CA LYS A 12 -9.30 3.98 9.11
C LYS A 12 -9.66 2.52 9.40
N ILE A 13 -10.45 1.88 8.54
CA ILE A 13 -10.78 0.45 8.65
C ILE A 13 -9.53 -0.40 8.50
N ILE A 14 -8.72 -0.11 7.48
CA ILE A 14 -7.45 -0.81 7.23
C ILE A 14 -6.52 -0.65 8.44
N GLY A 15 -6.33 0.56 8.95
CA GLY A 15 -5.47 0.81 10.11
C GLY A 15 -5.92 0.05 11.36
N ASN A 16 -7.22 0.03 11.65
CA ASN A 16 -7.77 -0.73 12.78
C ASN A 16 -7.55 -2.24 12.60
N LEU A 17 -7.82 -2.76 11.39
CA LEU A 17 -7.63 -4.18 11.09
C LEU A 17 -6.16 -4.61 11.20
N PHE A 18 -5.21 -3.77 10.79
CA PHE A 18 -3.79 -4.01 10.99
C PHE A 18 -3.47 -4.20 12.48
N ILE A 19 -3.94 -3.29 13.34
CA ILE A 19 -3.67 -3.38 14.77
C ILE A 19 -4.34 -4.59 15.40
N GLU A 20 -5.56 -4.94 15.01
CA GLU A 20 -6.23 -6.16 15.47
C GLU A 20 -5.42 -7.41 15.11
N VAL A 21 -4.94 -7.51 13.86
CA VAL A 21 -4.12 -8.61 13.39
C VAL A 21 -2.81 -8.66 14.17
N PHE A 22 -2.10 -7.55 14.33
CA PHE A 22 -0.84 -7.49 15.08
C PHE A 22 -1.05 -7.88 16.54
N THR A 23 -2.08 -7.36 17.20
CA THR A 23 -2.40 -7.71 18.60
C THR A 23 -2.66 -9.20 18.74
N LYS A 24 -3.50 -9.77 17.86
CA LYS A 24 -3.79 -11.19 17.87
C LYS A 24 -2.55 -12.08 17.65
N TYR A 25 -1.64 -11.63 16.80
CA TYR A 25 -0.40 -12.36 16.56
C TYR A 25 0.60 -12.18 17.71
N SER A 26 0.70 -10.98 18.30
CA SER A 26 1.59 -10.74 19.44
C SER A 26 1.25 -11.62 20.64
N GLU A 27 -0.03 -11.87 20.89
CA GLU A 27 -0.49 -12.76 21.95
C GLU A 27 0.05 -14.22 21.81
N LYS A 28 0.41 -14.64 20.59
CA LYS A 28 0.98 -15.98 20.34
C LYS A 28 2.47 -16.07 20.66
N PHE A 29 3.17 -14.95 20.72
CA PHE A 29 4.61 -14.91 20.91
C PHE A 29 5.03 -14.48 22.33
N GLY A 30 4.08 -14.33 23.25
CA GLY A 30 4.32 -13.95 24.64
C GLY A 30 4.35 -12.43 24.85
N ASP A 31 5.17 -11.94 25.79
CA ASP A 31 5.18 -10.55 26.24
C ASP A 31 5.86 -9.62 25.22
N ILE A 32 5.18 -9.33 24.11
CA ILE A 32 5.64 -8.33 23.15
C ILE A 32 5.17 -6.96 23.62
N GLU A 33 6.11 -6.07 23.87
CA GLU A 33 5.84 -4.69 24.31
C GLU A 33 5.89 -3.67 23.17
N TYR A 34 6.57 -3.96 22.08
CA TYR A 34 6.89 -2.98 21.04
C TYR A 34 6.37 -3.39 19.67
N LEU A 35 5.91 -2.39 18.92
CA LEU A 35 5.57 -2.49 17.50
C LEU A 35 6.56 -1.63 16.70
N ALA A 36 7.38 -2.27 15.87
CA ALA A 36 8.26 -1.56 14.95
C ALA A 36 7.46 -1.08 13.73
N GLN A 37 7.60 0.18 13.37
CA GLN A 37 7.00 0.79 12.19
C GLN A 37 8.06 1.43 11.30
N GLY A 38 7.88 1.29 9.98
CA GLY A 38 8.71 1.92 8.96
C GLY A 38 8.24 3.34 8.59
N THR A 39 7.84 4.14 9.58
CA THR A 39 7.49 5.55 9.37
C THR A 39 8.71 6.31 8.88
N LEU A 40 8.56 7.10 7.83
CA LEU A 40 9.60 7.93 7.24
C LEU A 40 9.38 9.41 7.56
N TYR A 41 10.42 10.23 7.41
CA TYR A 41 10.33 11.67 7.63
C TYR A 41 9.25 12.35 6.77
N PRO A 42 9.07 12.05 5.46
CA PRO A 42 7.96 12.57 4.67
C PRO A 42 6.58 12.25 5.24
N ASP A 43 6.38 11.06 5.83
CA ASP A 43 5.10 10.69 6.47
C ASP A 43 4.79 11.61 7.66
N VAL A 44 5.83 12.00 8.40
CA VAL A 44 5.70 12.89 9.56
C VAL A 44 5.35 14.31 9.13
N ILE A 45 6.09 14.89 8.18
CA ILE A 45 5.84 16.27 7.73
C ILE A 45 4.53 16.43 6.97
N GLU A 46 4.11 15.43 6.18
CA GLU A 46 2.83 15.43 5.48
C GLU A 46 1.63 15.30 6.45
N SER A 47 1.84 14.77 7.64
CA SER A 47 0.80 14.63 8.67
C SER A 47 0.61 15.90 9.51
N VAL A 48 1.58 16.83 9.50
CA VAL A 48 1.53 18.08 10.25
C VAL A 48 1.00 19.19 9.35
N SER A 49 -0.09 19.86 9.76
CA SER A 49 -0.57 21.07 9.08
C SER A 49 0.41 22.22 9.33
N PHE A 50 1.07 22.70 8.28
CA PHE A 50 2.02 23.83 8.35
C PHE A 50 1.41 25.17 8.76
N THR A 51 0.08 25.30 8.72
CA THR A 51 -0.60 26.60 8.90
C THR A 51 -1.33 26.74 10.23
N GLY A 52 -1.26 25.74 11.14
CA GLY A 52 -1.89 25.84 12.47
C GLY A 52 -3.41 26.09 12.47
N GLY A 53 -4.04 26.08 11.28
CA GLY A 53 -5.47 26.25 11.09
C GLY A 53 -6.22 24.92 11.13
N PRO A 54 -7.57 24.95 11.13
CA PRO A 54 -8.40 23.75 11.06
C PRO A 54 -8.37 23.08 9.68
N SER A 55 -7.34 23.34 8.88
CA SER A 55 -7.13 22.64 7.62
C SER A 55 -6.87 21.17 7.92
N GLU A 56 -7.79 20.35 7.48
CA GLU A 56 -7.74 18.89 7.63
C GLU A 56 -6.36 18.37 7.21
N THR A 57 -5.76 17.56 8.08
CA THR A 57 -4.56 16.75 7.78
C THR A 57 -4.76 16.08 6.44
N ILE A 58 -4.00 16.48 5.42
CA ILE A 58 -4.24 16.13 4.02
C ILE A 58 -4.03 14.64 3.77
N LYS A 59 -3.26 13.98 4.63
CA LYS A 59 -3.07 12.52 4.62
C LYS A 59 -3.08 11.98 6.05
N SER A 60 -4.13 11.24 6.39
CA SER A 60 -4.07 10.31 7.52
C SER A 60 -3.33 9.07 7.03
N HIS A 61 -2.00 9.07 7.13
CA HIS A 61 -1.23 7.85 6.94
C HIS A 61 -1.59 6.85 8.03
N HIS A 62 -1.71 5.56 7.65
CA HIS A 62 -1.88 4.49 8.63
C HIS A 62 -0.72 4.44 9.64
N ASN A 63 0.46 4.97 9.28
CA ASN A 63 1.63 5.08 10.15
C ASN A 63 1.58 6.30 11.09
N VAL A 64 0.88 7.38 10.70
CA VAL A 64 0.82 8.61 11.51
C VAL A 64 -0.64 9.01 11.67
N GLY A 65 -1.15 8.96 12.91
CA GLY A 65 -2.54 9.31 13.24
C GLY A 65 -3.60 8.28 12.86
N GLY A 66 -3.23 7.15 12.21
CA GLY A 66 -4.15 6.04 11.89
C GLY A 66 -4.24 4.96 12.96
N LEU A 67 -3.35 5.00 13.96
CA LEU A 67 -3.30 4.00 15.02
C LEU A 67 -4.37 4.27 16.11
N PRO A 68 -4.96 3.21 16.70
CA PRO A 68 -5.91 3.37 17.80
C PRO A 68 -5.27 4.04 19.02
N LYS A 69 -5.94 5.00 19.62
CA LYS A 69 -5.47 5.71 20.83
C LYS A 69 -5.23 4.80 22.04
N LYS A 70 -5.78 3.59 22.05
CA LYS A 70 -5.67 2.59 23.12
C LYS A 70 -4.82 1.40 22.72
N MET A 71 -3.79 1.58 21.92
CA MET A 71 -2.88 0.51 21.59
C MET A 71 -2.01 0.14 22.80
N LYS A 72 -1.90 -1.15 23.13
CA LYS A 72 -1.07 -1.65 24.25
C LYS A 72 0.42 -1.64 23.91
N LEU A 73 0.77 -1.71 22.62
CA LEU A 73 2.15 -1.78 22.15
C LEU A 73 2.77 -0.38 22.06
N LYS A 74 4.01 -0.26 22.50
CA LYS A 74 4.84 0.95 22.33
C LYS A 74 5.40 0.98 20.92
N LEU A 75 5.42 2.16 20.30
CA LEU A 75 5.98 2.31 18.95
C LEU A 75 7.50 2.44 18.98
N VAL A 76 8.16 1.77 18.02
CA VAL A 76 9.57 1.96 17.68
C VAL A 76 9.65 2.33 16.20
N GLU A 77 10.11 3.53 15.92
CA GLU A 77 10.13 4.11 14.56
C GLU A 77 11.59 4.49 14.19
N PRO A 78 12.45 3.51 13.89
CA PRO A 78 13.89 3.76 13.72
C PRO A 78 14.23 4.56 12.45
N LEU A 79 13.30 4.67 11.51
CA LEU A 79 13.49 5.34 10.22
C LEU A 79 12.80 6.72 10.15
N ARG A 80 12.26 7.20 11.27
CA ARG A 80 11.38 8.38 11.34
C ARG A 80 12.02 9.68 10.85
N GLU A 81 13.34 9.79 10.95
CA GLU A 81 14.10 10.97 10.56
C GLU A 81 14.75 10.84 9.18
N LEU A 82 14.54 9.72 8.49
CA LEU A 82 15.16 9.43 7.21
C LEU A 82 14.20 9.66 6.04
N PHE A 83 14.75 10.15 4.93
CA PHE A 83 14.09 10.15 3.64
C PHE A 83 14.16 8.78 2.99
N LYS A 84 13.29 8.53 2.01
CA LYS A 84 13.17 7.24 1.32
C LYS A 84 14.48 6.79 0.66
N ASP A 85 15.25 7.73 0.13
CA ASP A 85 16.52 7.41 -0.54
C ASP A 85 17.59 7.02 0.49
N GLU A 86 17.62 7.67 1.65
CA GLU A 86 18.50 7.31 2.76
C GLU A 86 18.17 5.93 3.32
N VAL A 87 16.86 5.59 3.43
CA VAL A 87 16.43 4.26 3.85
C VAL A 87 16.83 3.19 2.83
N ARG A 88 16.79 3.49 1.54
CA ARG A 88 17.28 2.59 0.50
C ARG A 88 18.80 2.37 0.59
N GLN A 89 19.54 3.44 0.84
CA GLN A 89 20.99 3.36 1.04
C GLN A 89 21.33 2.53 2.29
N LEU A 90 20.64 2.78 3.41
CA LEU A 90 20.77 1.98 4.62
C LEU A 90 20.46 0.50 4.37
N GLY A 91 19.39 0.21 3.62
CA GLY A 91 19.04 -1.15 3.24
C GLY A 91 20.14 -1.83 2.42
N PHE A 92 20.78 -1.09 1.51
CA PHE A 92 21.90 -1.58 0.72
C PHE A 92 23.13 -1.90 1.61
N GLU A 93 23.48 -1.01 2.54
CA GLU A 93 24.58 -1.20 3.48
C GLU A 93 24.36 -2.37 4.44
N LEU A 94 23.08 -2.62 4.81
CA LEU A 94 22.68 -3.80 5.59
C LEU A 94 22.66 -5.10 4.79
N GLY A 95 22.99 -5.07 3.49
CA GLY A 95 23.05 -6.25 2.63
C GLY A 95 21.68 -6.79 2.21
N LEU A 96 20.63 -5.97 2.22
CA LEU A 96 19.31 -6.40 1.74
C LEU A 96 19.36 -6.65 0.22
N PRO A 97 18.68 -7.69 -0.28
CA PRO A 97 18.58 -7.95 -1.71
C PRO A 97 18.04 -6.75 -2.50
N LYS A 98 18.61 -6.51 -3.69
CA LYS A 98 18.23 -5.39 -4.57
C LYS A 98 16.71 -5.39 -4.87
N GLU A 99 16.09 -6.55 -4.97
CA GLU A 99 14.67 -6.72 -5.24
C GLU A 99 13.79 -6.12 -4.14
N PHE A 100 14.28 -6.07 -2.89
CA PHE A 100 13.57 -5.42 -1.79
C PHE A 100 13.77 -3.91 -1.80
N ILE A 101 15.01 -3.45 -2.01
CA ILE A 101 15.37 -2.03 -1.97
C ILE A 101 14.79 -1.28 -3.18
N GLY A 102 14.85 -1.89 -4.38
CA GLY A 102 14.43 -1.31 -5.65
C GLY A 102 12.96 -1.50 -6.01
N ARG A 103 12.10 -1.95 -5.08
CA ARG A 103 10.68 -2.17 -5.38
C ARG A 103 9.99 -0.89 -5.82
N HIS A 104 9.17 -1.01 -6.86
CA HIS A 104 8.26 0.06 -7.26
C HIS A 104 7.33 0.47 -6.11
N PRO A 105 6.93 1.74 -6.01
CA PRO A 105 5.96 2.18 -5.01
C PRO A 105 4.67 1.36 -5.09
N PHE A 106 4.22 0.85 -3.94
CA PHE A 106 2.97 0.11 -3.84
C PHE A 106 2.02 0.88 -2.93
N PRO A 107 0.82 1.25 -3.39
CA PRO A 107 -0.11 2.04 -2.60
C PRO A 107 -0.57 1.29 -1.35
N GLY A 108 -0.78 2.04 -0.24
CA GLY A 108 -1.23 1.48 1.04
C GLY A 108 -2.49 0.62 0.96
N PRO A 109 -3.55 1.03 0.20
CA PRO A 109 -4.74 0.20 0.01
C PRO A 109 -4.51 -1.08 -0.82
N GLY A 110 -3.30 -1.30 -1.33
CA GLY A 110 -2.94 -2.49 -2.08
C GLY A 110 -3.68 -2.63 -3.40
N LEU A 111 -4.04 -3.86 -3.75
CA LEU A 111 -4.72 -4.17 -5.01
C LEU A 111 -6.14 -3.57 -5.10
N ALA A 112 -6.77 -3.23 -3.98
CA ALA A 112 -8.12 -2.68 -3.98
C ALA A 112 -8.22 -1.35 -4.75
N ILE A 113 -7.17 -0.49 -4.71
CA ILE A 113 -7.15 0.78 -5.46
C ILE A 113 -7.00 0.56 -6.97
N ARG A 114 -6.50 -0.61 -7.37
CA ARG A 114 -6.33 -1.01 -8.77
C ARG A 114 -7.52 -1.77 -9.34
N CYS A 115 -8.60 -1.86 -8.56
CA CYS A 115 -9.87 -2.47 -8.93
C CYS A 115 -11.00 -1.46 -8.69
N PRO A 116 -11.21 -0.45 -9.59
CA PRO A 116 -12.28 0.52 -9.44
C PRO A 116 -13.65 -0.14 -9.37
N GLY A 117 -14.51 0.39 -8.48
CA GLY A 117 -15.84 -0.16 -8.22
C GLY A 117 -15.85 -1.21 -7.13
N GLU A 118 -16.69 -2.24 -7.28
CA GLU A 118 -16.81 -3.33 -6.32
C GLU A 118 -15.59 -4.26 -6.40
N VAL A 119 -14.96 -4.52 -5.25
CA VAL A 119 -13.82 -5.42 -5.11
C VAL A 119 -14.33 -6.82 -4.78
N THR A 120 -14.14 -7.77 -5.70
CA THR A 120 -14.50 -9.19 -5.51
C THR A 120 -13.25 -10.06 -5.60
N SER A 121 -13.28 -11.26 -5.00
CA SER A 121 -12.16 -12.22 -5.06
C SER A 121 -11.83 -12.55 -6.52
N HIS A 122 -12.84 -12.77 -7.36
CA HIS A 122 -12.64 -13.06 -8.78
C HIS A 122 -11.86 -11.95 -9.51
N LYS A 123 -12.25 -10.68 -9.33
CA LYS A 123 -11.55 -9.54 -9.93
C LYS A 123 -10.12 -9.40 -9.43
N ILE A 124 -9.90 -9.62 -8.14
CA ILE A 124 -8.57 -9.59 -7.54
C ILE A 124 -7.68 -10.70 -8.08
N ASP A 125 -8.21 -11.89 -8.33
CA ASP A 125 -7.43 -12.99 -8.87
C ASP A 125 -7.03 -12.73 -10.33
N ILE A 126 -7.92 -12.15 -11.15
CA ILE A 126 -7.59 -11.70 -12.51
C ILE A 126 -6.48 -10.65 -12.44
N LEU A 127 -6.65 -9.63 -11.58
CA LEU A 127 -5.70 -8.54 -11.44
C LEU A 127 -4.31 -9.03 -11.01
N ARG A 128 -4.25 -9.95 -10.03
CA ARG A 128 -2.98 -10.55 -9.56
C ARG A 128 -2.24 -11.28 -10.68
N LYS A 129 -2.96 -12.10 -11.45
CA LYS A 129 -2.36 -12.84 -12.57
C LYS A 129 -1.85 -11.90 -13.64
N ALA A 130 -2.66 -10.93 -14.05
CA ALA A 130 -2.28 -9.95 -15.06
C ALA A 130 -1.08 -9.09 -14.62
N ASP A 131 -1.08 -8.61 -13.38
CA ASP A 131 0.01 -7.80 -12.82
C ASP A 131 1.31 -8.60 -12.72
N SER A 132 1.25 -9.88 -12.30
CA SER A 132 2.41 -10.77 -12.27
C SER A 132 3.04 -10.94 -13.66
N ILE A 133 2.22 -11.29 -14.65
CA ILE A 133 2.68 -11.46 -16.04
C ILE A 133 3.30 -10.16 -16.56
N PHE A 134 2.65 -9.02 -16.32
CA PHE A 134 3.14 -7.72 -16.76
C PHE A 134 4.49 -7.36 -16.15
N ILE A 135 4.64 -7.51 -14.82
CA ILE A 135 5.89 -7.23 -14.12
C ILE A 135 6.99 -8.17 -14.56
N ASP A 136 6.70 -9.46 -14.79
CA ASP A 136 7.68 -10.44 -15.29
C ASP A 136 8.18 -10.06 -16.69
N GLN A 137 7.30 -9.56 -17.57
CA GLN A 137 7.73 -9.05 -18.88
C GLN A 137 8.61 -7.80 -18.75
N ILE A 138 8.24 -6.84 -17.89
CA ILE A 138 9.07 -5.66 -17.64
C ILE A 138 10.47 -6.05 -17.15
N LYS A 139 10.57 -7.03 -16.24
CA LYS A 139 11.86 -7.56 -15.76
C LYS A 139 12.64 -8.25 -16.87
N LYS A 140 11.99 -9.09 -17.66
CA LYS A 140 12.58 -9.81 -18.79
C LYS A 140 13.24 -8.87 -19.81
N TYR A 141 12.63 -7.71 -20.05
CA TYR A 141 13.16 -6.68 -20.95
C TYR A 141 14.13 -5.69 -20.28
N ASN A 142 14.54 -5.93 -19.01
CA ASN A 142 15.41 -5.06 -18.22
C ASN A 142 14.89 -3.61 -18.11
N LEU A 143 13.58 -3.45 -18.01
CA LEU A 143 12.90 -2.17 -17.89
C LEU A 143 12.52 -1.83 -16.44
N TYR A 144 12.51 -2.80 -15.54
CA TYR A 144 12.02 -2.61 -14.17
C TYR A 144 12.73 -1.47 -13.44
N ASP A 145 14.05 -1.44 -13.49
CA ASP A 145 14.87 -0.39 -12.83
C ASP A 145 14.81 0.97 -13.56
N LYS A 146 14.36 0.99 -14.82
CA LYS A 146 14.24 2.20 -15.63
C LYS A 146 12.87 2.89 -15.51
N ILE A 147 11.87 2.16 -15.05
CA ILE A 147 10.50 2.65 -14.88
C ILE A 147 10.28 2.96 -13.41
N TRP A 148 9.85 4.18 -13.10
CA TRP A 148 9.63 4.59 -11.73
C TRP A 148 8.50 3.81 -11.05
N GLN A 149 7.41 3.54 -11.78
CA GLN A 149 6.28 2.72 -11.32
C GLN A 149 5.54 2.11 -12.51
N ALA A 150 5.21 0.83 -12.42
CA ALA A 150 4.40 0.12 -13.38
C ALA A 150 3.45 -0.85 -12.66
N PHE A 151 2.22 -0.96 -13.13
CA PHE A 151 1.21 -1.84 -12.57
C PHE A 151 0.02 -2.00 -13.54
N VAL A 152 -0.78 -3.04 -13.32
CA VAL A 152 -2.03 -3.26 -14.02
C VAL A 152 -3.20 -2.72 -13.19
N VAL A 153 -4.23 -2.22 -13.86
CA VAL A 153 -5.53 -1.81 -13.29
C VAL A 153 -6.63 -2.59 -13.99
N LEU A 154 -7.52 -3.21 -13.24
CA LEU A 154 -8.71 -3.86 -13.78
C LEU A 154 -9.85 -2.86 -13.83
N LEU A 155 -10.13 -2.34 -15.02
CA LEU A 155 -11.22 -1.39 -15.23
C LEU A 155 -12.58 -2.13 -15.21
N PRO A 156 -13.67 -1.48 -14.72
CA PRO A 156 -15.02 -2.05 -14.74
C PRO A 156 -15.66 -1.94 -16.15
N VAL A 157 -14.88 -2.26 -17.16
CA VAL A 157 -15.28 -2.22 -18.57
C VAL A 157 -15.11 -3.61 -19.16
N ARG A 158 -16.14 -4.11 -19.82
CA ARG A 158 -16.09 -5.39 -20.52
C ARG A 158 -15.87 -5.14 -22.00
N SER A 159 -14.94 -5.87 -22.59
CA SER A 159 -14.75 -5.90 -24.04
C SER A 159 -15.65 -6.95 -24.68
N VAL A 160 -16.06 -6.66 -25.90
CA VAL A 160 -16.84 -7.63 -26.69
C VAL A 160 -15.87 -8.54 -27.40
N GLY A 161 -15.94 -9.84 -27.09
CA GLY A 161 -15.35 -10.90 -27.89
C GLY A 161 -16.35 -11.44 -28.91
N VAL A 162 -15.92 -11.65 -30.14
CA VAL A 162 -16.74 -12.29 -31.20
C VAL A 162 -16.13 -13.65 -31.51
N MET A 163 -16.86 -14.71 -31.22
CA MET A 163 -16.52 -16.09 -31.54
C MET A 163 -17.63 -16.67 -32.39
N GLY A 164 -17.44 -16.68 -33.72
CA GLY A 164 -18.49 -17.05 -34.65
C GLY A 164 -19.68 -16.09 -34.57
N ASP A 165 -20.89 -16.62 -34.44
CA ASP A 165 -22.14 -15.85 -34.30
C ASP A 165 -22.44 -15.42 -32.84
N GLY A 166 -21.59 -15.84 -31.87
CA GLY A 166 -21.73 -15.52 -30.46
C GLY A 166 -20.94 -14.29 -30.05
N ARG A 167 -21.51 -13.47 -29.14
CA ARG A 167 -20.81 -12.36 -28.46
C ARG A 167 -20.54 -12.74 -27.01
N THR A 168 -19.30 -12.60 -26.59
CA THR A 168 -18.91 -12.71 -25.18
C THR A 168 -18.56 -11.33 -24.63
N TYR A 169 -18.73 -11.16 -23.33
CA TYR A 169 -18.39 -9.90 -22.64
C TYR A 169 -17.51 -10.25 -21.44
N ASP A 170 -16.20 -10.04 -21.60
CA ASP A 170 -15.22 -10.30 -20.57
C ASP A 170 -14.39 -9.06 -20.23
N PHE A 171 -13.74 -9.09 -19.03
CA PHE A 171 -12.85 -8.02 -18.56
C PHE A 171 -11.56 -8.00 -19.34
#